data_39dc32a9321412f76096f61809a994d3
#
_entry.id   39dc32a9321412f76096f61809a994d3
#
_cell.length_a   1.000
_cell.length_b   1.000
_cell.length_c   1.000
_cell.angle_alpha   90.00
_cell.angle_beta   90.00
_cell.angle_gamma   90.00
#
_symmetry.space_group_name_H-M   'P 1'
#
loop_
_entity.id
_entity.type
_entity.pdbx_description
1 polymer ?
#
loop_
_entity_poly.entity_id
_entity_poly.type
_entity_poly.pdbx_seq_one_letter_code
_entity_poly.pdbx_strand_id
1 'polypeptide(L)'
;MTQYLEFEKPLAEIESKAEELRAMARENDEMDIEAEAAALDKKAAEMKASLYKDLTAWRKCQVARHPERPHCKDYINALFTEYTPLAGDRNFADDHAVMGGIGRLDGRP
;
A
#
# COMPACT_ATOMS: atom_id res chain seq x y z
N MET A 1 -9.17 0.48 4.88
CA MET A 1 -8.38 0.39 6.12
C MET A 1 -6.94 0.13 5.74
N THR A 2 -6.05 1.03 6.03
CA THR A 2 -4.60 0.86 5.75
C THR A 2 -4.05 -0.21 6.68
N GLN A 3 -3.42 -1.23 6.13
CA GLN A 3 -2.77 -2.27 6.95
C GLN A 3 -1.36 -1.80 7.31
N TYR A 4 -1.07 -1.72 8.61
CA TYR A 4 0.25 -1.37 9.10
C TYR A 4 1.07 -2.63 9.40
N LEU A 5 2.36 -2.58 9.11
CA LEU A 5 3.30 -3.61 9.51
C LEU A 5 3.56 -3.55 11.01
N GLU A 6 4.05 -4.64 11.59
CA GLU A 6 4.26 -4.73 13.04
C GLU A 6 5.16 -3.63 13.61
N PHE A 7 6.19 -3.24 12.88
CA PHE A 7 7.10 -2.16 13.30
C PHE A 7 6.52 -0.75 13.08
N GLU A 8 5.39 -0.62 12.37
CA GLU A 8 4.67 0.63 12.09
C GLU A 8 3.55 0.90 13.10
N LYS A 9 3.28 0.00 14.05
CA LYS A 9 2.23 0.17 15.07
C LYS A 9 2.29 1.53 15.79
N PRO A 10 3.47 2.04 16.23
CA PRO A 10 3.55 3.36 16.85
C PRO A 10 3.13 4.51 15.91
N LEU A 11 3.37 4.35 14.61
CA LEU A 11 2.93 5.31 13.59
C LEU A 11 1.41 5.27 13.43
N ALA A 12 0.83 4.06 13.37
CA ALA A 12 -0.61 3.86 13.28
C ALA A 12 -1.37 4.52 14.44
N GLU A 13 -0.83 4.46 15.67
CA GLU A 13 -1.42 5.11 16.84
C GLU A 13 -1.46 6.65 16.72
N ILE A 14 -0.43 7.26 16.15
CA ILE A 14 -0.37 8.71 15.95
C ILE A 14 -1.33 9.13 14.82
N GLU A 15 -1.34 8.40 13.71
CA GLU A 15 -2.22 8.69 12.58
C GLU A 15 -3.70 8.50 12.97
N SER A 16 -4.04 7.47 13.76
CA SER A 16 -5.38 7.27 14.30
C SER A 16 -5.83 8.43 15.19
N LYS A 17 -4.97 8.92 16.08
CA LYS A 17 -5.28 10.08 16.91
C LYS A 17 -5.48 11.35 16.11
N ALA A 18 -4.68 11.56 15.07
CA ALA A 18 -4.85 12.71 14.17
C ALA A 18 -6.20 12.65 13.43
N GLU A 19 -6.61 11.45 13.02
CA GLU A 19 -7.90 11.24 12.34
C GLU A 19 -9.09 11.40 13.28
N GLU A 20 -8.98 10.92 14.53
CA GLU A 20 -9.97 11.16 15.59
C GLU A 20 -10.16 12.65 15.89
N LEU A 21 -9.07 13.40 16.01
CA LEU A 21 -9.13 14.85 16.22
C LEU A 21 -9.79 15.57 15.05
N ARG A 22 -9.50 15.17 13.83
CA ARG A 22 -10.18 15.73 12.64
C ARG A 22 -11.66 15.38 12.59
N ALA A 23 -12.05 14.19 13.04
CA ALA A 23 -13.45 13.81 13.15
C ALA A 23 -14.17 14.70 14.18
N MET A 24 -13.56 14.93 15.33
CA MET A 24 -14.08 15.83 16.38
C MET A 24 -14.16 17.29 15.91
N ALA A 25 -13.16 17.76 15.14
CA ALA A 25 -13.17 19.10 14.57
C ALA A 25 -14.33 19.33 13.58
N ARG A 26 -14.74 18.31 12.87
CA ARG A 26 -15.91 18.38 11.97
C ARG A 26 -17.23 18.48 12.70
N GLU A 27 -17.29 17.99 13.93
CA GLU A 27 -18.50 18.02 14.76
C GLU A 27 -18.61 19.29 15.62
N ASN A 28 -17.46 19.92 15.96
CA ASN A 28 -17.38 21.11 16.81
C ASN A 28 -16.52 22.19 16.17
N ASP A 29 -17.16 23.19 15.60
CA ASP A 29 -16.53 24.31 14.85
C ASP A 29 -15.77 25.34 15.74
N GLU A 30 -15.71 25.13 17.05
CA GLU A 30 -15.21 26.14 18.03
C GLU A 30 -13.78 25.89 18.54
N MET A 31 -13.09 24.83 18.14
CA MET A 31 -11.76 24.51 18.67
C MET A 31 -10.68 24.57 17.59
N ASP A 32 -9.51 25.13 17.95
CA ASP A 32 -8.28 25.15 17.14
C ASP A 32 -7.63 23.74 17.04
N ILE A 33 -8.47 22.75 16.74
CA ILE A 33 -8.11 21.33 16.65
C ILE A 33 -7.28 21.06 15.38
N GLU A 34 -7.41 21.92 14.38
CA GLU A 34 -6.71 21.76 13.10
C GLU A 34 -5.20 21.97 13.25
N ALA A 35 -4.79 22.91 14.10
CA ALA A 35 -3.38 23.13 14.42
C ALA A 35 -2.77 21.93 15.17
N GLU A 36 -3.55 21.31 16.08
CA GLU A 36 -3.12 20.15 16.83
C GLU A 36 -3.03 18.88 15.95
N ALA A 37 -4.00 18.69 15.05
CA ALA A 37 -3.98 17.63 14.05
C ALA A 37 -2.78 17.77 13.09
N ALA A 38 -2.47 19.00 12.65
CA ALA A 38 -1.30 19.28 11.81
C ALA A 38 0.04 19.00 12.54
N ALA A 39 0.09 19.27 13.83
CA ALA A 39 1.26 18.96 14.66
C ALA A 39 1.47 17.43 14.79
N LEU A 40 0.40 16.66 14.91
CA LEU A 40 0.45 15.19 14.91
C LEU A 40 0.87 14.62 13.56
N ASP A 41 0.38 15.17 12.45
CA ASP A 41 0.81 14.77 11.12
C ASP A 41 2.31 15.00 10.89
N LYS A 42 2.82 16.15 11.32
CA LYS A 42 4.25 16.42 11.25
C LYS A 42 5.06 15.42 12.07
N LYS A 43 4.58 15.10 13.28
CA LYS A 43 5.22 14.09 14.13
C LYS A 43 5.13 12.69 13.50
N ALA A 44 4.03 12.33 12.88
CA ALA A 44 3.89 11.08 12.13
C ALA A 44 4.85 11.00 10.95
N ALA A 45 5.00 12.08 10.19
CA ALA A 45 5.94 12.15 9.07
C ALA A 45 7.41 12.02 9.52
N GLU A 46 7.80 12.69 10.61
CA GLU A 46 9.14 12.58 11.20
C GLU A 46 9.41 11.15 11.71
N MET A 47 8.43 10.55 12.39
CA MET A 47 8.54 9.17 12.87
C MET A 47 8.65 8.19 11.71
N LYS A 48 7.84 8.36 10.65
CA LYS A 48 7.91 7.54 9.44
C LYS A 48 9.28 7.63 8.79
N ALA A 49 9.81 8.83 8.61
CA ALA A 49 11.14 9.02 8.06
C ALA A 49 12.22 8.34 8.90
N SER A 50 12.12 8.41 10.22
CA SER A 50 13.04 7.73 11.14
C SER A 50 12.93 6.21 11.08
N LEU A 51 11.73 5.65 11.06
CA LEU A 51 11.49 4.21 10.97
C LEU A 51 12.03 3.59 9.67
N TYR A 52 11.93 4.34 8.56
CA TYR A 52 12.36 3.87 7.24
C TYR A 52 13.82 4.19 6.91
N LYS A 53 14.49 5.01 7.71
CA LYS A 53 15.90 5.37 7.47
C LYS A 53 16.83 4.17 7.60
N ASP A 54 16.64 3.35 8.62
CA ASP A 54 17.49 2.20 8.94
C ASP A 54 16.67 0.91 9.10
N LEU A 55 16.20 0.38 7.97
CA LEU A 55 15.48 -0.89 7.96
C LEU A 55 16.44 -2.07 8.08
N THR A 56 16.17 -2.96 9.05
CA THR A 56 16.81 -4.27 9.11
C THR A 56 16.45 -5.12 7.89
N ALA A 57 17.23 -6.14 7.57
CA ALA A 57 16.94 -7.05 6.47
C ALA A 57 15.53 -7.66 6.56
N TRP A 58 15.11 -8.02 7.77
CA TRP A 58 13.76 -8.55 8.03
C TRP A 58 12.66 -7.51 7.74
N ARG A 59 12.82 -6.28 8.21
CA ARG A 59 11.86 -5.21 7.93
C ARG A 59 11.76 -4.89 6.43
N LYS A 60 12.88 -4.94 5.70
CA LYS A 60 12.88 -4.82 4.22
C LYS A 60 12.05 -5.93 3.58
N CYS A 61 12.18 -7.17 4.04
CA CYS A 61 11.34 -8.26 3.56
C CYS A 61 9.85 -8.04 3.87
N GLN A 62 9.53 -7.57 5.06
CA GLN A 62 8.14 -7.27 5.43
C GLN A 62 7.53 -6.18 4.55
N VAL A 63 8.26 -5.09 4.30
CA VAL A 63 7.83 -4.01 3.38
C VAL A 63 7.66 -4.54 1.95
N ALA A 64 8.59 -5.36 1.46
CA ALA A 64 8.51 -5.96 0.13
C ALA A 64 7.29 -6.88 -0.03
N ARG A 65 6.86 -7.51 1.04
CA ARG A 65 5.71 -8.43 1.09
C ARG A 65 4.47 -7.84 1.75
N HIS A 66 4.33 -6.54 1.69
CA HIS A 66 3.15 -5.86 2.25
C HIS A 66 1.85 -6.41 1.62
N PRO A 67 0.81 -6.72 2.41
CA PRO A 67 -0.43 -7.33 1.91
C PRO A 67 -1.16 -6.50 0.85
N GLU A 68 -1.08 -5.18 0.95
CA GLU A 68 -1.71 -4.24 0.01
C GLU A 68 -0.82 -3.91 -1.22
N ARG A 69 0.33 -4.55 -1.35
CA ARG A 69 1.18 -4.34 -2.53
C ARG A 69 0.54 -4.99 -3.75
N PRO A 70 0.50 -4.30 -4.89
CA PRO A 70 -0.03 -4.86 -6.12
C PRO A 70 0.68 -6.15 -6.52
N HIS A 71 -0.09 -7.13 -6.97
CA HIS A 71 0.40 -8.42 -7.46
C HIS A 71 0.59 -8.36 -8.99
N CYS A 72 1.25 -9.36 -9.55
CA CYS A 72 1.48 -9.46 -11.00
C CYS A 72 0.19 -9.27 -11.83
N LYS A 73 -0.92 -9.86 -11.36
CA LYS A 73 -2.22 -9.72 -12.01
C LYS A 73 -2.72 -8.28 -12.08
N ASP A 74 -2.48 -7.49 -11.04
CA ASP A 74 -2.90 -6.09 -10.97
C ASP A 74 -2.10 -5.26 -11.99
N TYR A 75 -0.79 -5.53 -12.12
CA TYR A 75 0.05 -4.89 -13.14
C TYR A 75 -0.38 -5.28 -14.55
N ILE A 76 -0.69 -6.56 -14.79
CA ILE A 76 -1.16 -7.00 -16.11
C ILE A 76 -2.45 -6.25 -16.47
N ASN A 77 -3.42 -6.20 -15.56
CA ASN A 77 -4.70 -5.54 -15.79
C ASN A 77 -4.57 -4.02 -15.97
N ALA A 78 -3.59 -3.39 -15.32
CA ALA A 78 -3.40 -1.95 -15.39
C ALA A 78 -2.59 -1.48 -16.60
N LEU A 79 -1.61 -2.27 -17.04
CA LEU A 79 -0.63 -1.86 -18.04
C LEU A 79 -0.90 -2.43 -19.43
N PHE A 80 -1.52 -3.61 -19.52
CA PHE A 80 -1.76 -4.29 -20.80
C PHE A 80 -3.19 -4.13 -21.27
N THR A 81 -3.35 -3.89 -22.56
CA THR A 81 -4.62 -3.97 -23.29
C THR A 81 -4.64 -5.22 -24.14
N GLU A 82 -5.84 -5.72 -24.45
CA GLU A 82 -6.03 -6.93 -25.29
C GLU A 82 -5.22 -8.13 -24.78
N TYR A 83 -5.11 -8.29 -23.45
CA TYR A 83 -4.36 -9.40 -22.87
C TYR A 83 -5.08 -10.73 -23.10
N THR A 84 -4.43 -11.65 -23.81
CA THR A 84 -4.89 -13.02 -24.03
C THR A 84 -4.02 -13.98 -23.26
N PRO A 85 -4.54 -14.63 -22.20
CA PRO A 85 -3.76 -15.58 -21.42
C PRO A 85 -3.45 -16.83 -22.23
N LEU A 86 -2.24 -17.35 -22.08
CA LEU A 86 -1.80 -18.62 -22.62
C LEU A 86 -1.70 -19.62 -21.48
N ALA A 87 -2.52 -20.67 -21.55
CA ALA A 87 -2.56 -21.74 -20.57
C ALA A 87 -1.72 -22.91 -21.04
N GLY A 88 -0.49 -23.03 -20.59
CA GLY A 88 0.42 -24.15 -20.76
C GLY A 88 0.28 -25.00 -22.02
N ASP A 89 0.67 -26.27 -21.92
CA ASP A 89 0.56 -27.25 -22.99
C ASP A 89 -0.80 -27.99 -23.04
N ARG A 90 -1.68 -27.71 -22.07
CA ARG A 90 -3.01 -28.33 -21.90
C ARG A 90 -3.00 -29.85 -21.68
N ASN A 91 -1.89 -30.41 -21.28
CA ASN A 91 -1.78 -31.86 -21.04
C ASN A 91 -2.52 -32.32 -19.78
N PHE A 92 -2.52 -31.49 -18.73
CA PHE A 92 -3.13 -31.87 -17.46
C PHE A 92 -3.96 -30.74 -16.86
N ALA A 93 -3.32 -29.69 -16.35
CA ALA A 93 -3.95 -28.56 -15.70
C ALA A 93 -3.11 -27.30 -15.83
N ASP A 94 -3.73 -26.13 -15.65
CA ASP A 94 -3.02 -24.87 -15.64
C ASP A 94 -2.21 -24.71 -14.36
N ASP A 95 -0.98 -24.23 -14.50
CA ASP A 95 -0.19 -23.75 -13.37
C ASP A 95 -0.54 -22.29 -13.08
N HIS A 96 -1.29 -22.09 -11.98
CA HIS A 96 -1.69 -20.75 -11.57
C HIS A 96 -0.57 -19.94 -10.90
N ALA A 97 0.60 -20.52 -10.66
CA ALA A 97 1.75 -19.85 -10.07
C ALA A 97 2.43 -18.88 -11.05
N VAL A 98 2.34 -19.17 -12.35
CA VAL A 98 2.92 -18.36 -13.42
C VAL A 98 1.82 -17.92 -14.39
N MET A 99 1.75 -16.63 -14.67
CA MET A 99 0.85 -16.07 -15.67
C MET A 99 1.64 -15.74 -16.93
N GLY A 100 1.27 -16.34 -18.05
CA GLY A 100 1.81 -16.04 -19.37
C GLY A 100 0.72 -15.59 -20.33
N GLY A 101 1.05 -14.77 -21.29
CA GLY A 101 0.07 -14.30 -22.28
C GLY A 101 0.66 -13.38 -23.31
N ILE A 102 -0.19 -12.94 -24.23
CA ILE A 102 0.11 -11.94 -25.24
C ILE A 102 -0.78 -10.73 -24.97
N GLY A 103 -0.22 -9.54 -24.99
CA GLY A 103 -0.95 -8.30 -24.76
C GLY A 103 -0.27 -7.12 -25.42
N ARG A 104 -0.91 -5.96 -25.36
CA ARG A 104 -0.35 -4.71 -25.87
C ARG A 104 0.05 -3.80 -24.71
N LEU A 105 1.28 -3.33 -24.73
CA LEU A 105 1.78 -2.30 -23.81
C LEU A 105 1.91 -0.99 -24.60
N ASP A 106 1.16 0.04 -24.21
CA ASP A 106 1.10 1.32 -24.93
C ASP A 106 0.86 1.17 -26.44
N GLY A 107 -0.05 0.26 -26.82
CA GLY A 107 -0.39 -0.04 -28.21
C GLY A 107 0.64 -0.89 -28.98
N ARG A 108 1.73 -1.30 -28.35
CA ARG A 108 2.77 -2.17 -28.92
C ARG A 108 2.56 -3.61 -28.47
N PRO A 109 2.66 -4.59 -29.40
CA PRO A 109 2.58 -6.00 -29.04
C PRO A 109 3.79 -6.45 -28.21
#